data_309bcc00b263c20caf6d2416dee5017a
#
_entry.id   309bcc00b263c20caf6d2416dee5017a
#
_cell.length_a   1.000
_cell.length_b   1.000
_cell.length_c   1.000
_cell.angle_alpha   90.00
_cell.angle_beta   90.00
_cell.angle_gamma   90.00
#
_symmetry.space_group_name_H-M   'P 1'
#
loop_
_entity.id
_entity.type
_entity.pdbx_description
1 polymer ?
#
loop_
_entity_poly.entity_id
_entity_poly.type
_entity_poly.pdbx_seq_one_letter_code
_entity_poly.pdbx_strand_id
1 'polypeptide(L)'
;VNGRVARVSARGQVPPFYAMQVYVAAMARQQAGLPVYLLNVGQPGTPAPSTVLAAAHKVLDTDRIGYTSALGIPELRDAIANHYRRTYGLDVVRSAVVATTGSSGGFLLAFLAAFEPGDVVVLARPGYPAYRNMLTALGCQVVELPCGPATRFQPSVAALDALDVRPAGLVVASPANPTGTMVTPAELAAIT
;
A
#
# COMPACT_ATOMS: atom_id res chain seq x y z
N VAL A 1 22.30 29.47 -21.02
CA VAL A 1 22.08 28.09 -20.54
C VAL A 1 21.00 27.52 -21.44
N ASN A 2 21.34 26.67 -22.41
CA ASN A 2 20.38 25.98 -23.24
C ASN A 2 19.57 25.04 -22.35
N GLY A 3 18.32 25.41 -22.04
CA GLY A 3 17.39 24.63 -21.23
C GLY A 3 16.98 23.33 -21.94
N ARG A 4 17.81 22.30 -21.86
CA ARG A 4 17.36 20.94 -22.14
C ARG A 4 16.34 20.54 -21.08
N VAL A 5 15.07 20.57 -21.45
CA VAL A 5 14.02 19.99 -20.63
C VAL A 5 14.34 18.48 -20.51
N ALA A 6 14.44 17.98 -19.29
CA ALA A 6 14.68 16.56 -19.05
C ALA A 6 13.52 15.75 -19.67
N ARG A 7 13.87 14.70 -20.43
CA ARG A 7 12.86 13.81 -21.04
C ARG A 7 12.15 13.02 -19.91
N VAL A 8 10.84 13.18 -19.83
CA VAL A 8 10.00 12.33 -18.97
C VAL A 8 9.79 10.99 -19.65
N SER A 9 10.07 9.89 -18.97
CA SER A 9 9.82 8.54 -19.48
C SER A 9 8.32 8.24 -19.57
N ALA A 10 7.91 7.32 -20.45
CA ALA A 10 6.52 6.87 -20.51
C ALA A 10 6.03 6.29 -19.15
N ARG A 11 6.91 5.63 -18.42
CA ARG A 11 6.63 5.11 -17.07
C ARG A 11 6.32 6.20 -16.04
N GLY A 12 6.79 7.42 -16.24
CA GLY A 12 6.49 8.57 -15.38
C GLY A 12 5.14 9.22 -15.65
N GLN A 13 4.42 8.77 -16.69
CA GLN A 13 3.09 9.30 -17.06
C GLN A 13 1.96 8.53 -16.36
N VAL A 14 2.08 8.35 -15.04
CA VAL A 14 1.01 7.74 -14.23
C VAL A 14 0.00 8.80 -13.80
N PRO A 15 -1.29 8.41 -13.62
CA PRO A 15 -2.30 9.34 -13.11
C PRO A 15 -1.91 9.90 -11.75
N PRO A 16 -2.27 11.15 -11.45
CA PRO A 16 -2.01 11.73 -10.15
C PRO A 16 -2.79 11.00 -9.05
N PHE A 17 -2.26 11.06 -7.83
CA PHE A 17 -2.96 10.53 -6.66
C PHE A 17 -4.03 11.53 -6.18
N TYR A 18 -5.22 11.43 -6.76
CA TYR A 18 -6.30 12.41 -6.57
C TYR A 18 -6.68 12.69 -5.12
N ALA A 19 -6.62 11.67 -4.24
CA ALA A 19 -6.89 11.85 -2.81
C ALA A 19 -5.98 12.91 -2.17
N MET A 20 -4.70 12.99 -2.59
CA MET A 20 -3.77 14.01 -2.10
C MET A 20 -4.03 15.38 -2.72
N GLN A 21 -4.50 15.45 -3.96
CA GLN A 21 -4.91 16.73 -4.55
C GLN A 21 -6.13 17.33 -3.81
N VAL A 22 -7.11 16.49 -3.47
CA VAL A 22 -8.26 16.88 -2.64
C VAL A 22 -7.78 17.34 -1.26
N TYR A 23 -6.80 16.66 -0.66
CA TYR A 23 -6.21 17.07 0.61
C TYR A 23 -5.58 18.47 0.53
N VAL A 24 -4.77 18.74 -0.49
CA VAL A 24 -4.12 20.06 -0.69
C VAL A 24 -5.19 21.15 -0.86
N ALA A 25 -6.23 20.90 -1.66
CA ALA A 25 -7.34 21.85 -1.84
C ALA A 25 -8.09 22.09 -0.51
N ALA A 26 -8.31 21.06 0.28
CA ALA A 26 -8.93 21.16 1.60
C ALA A 26 -8.09 22.01 2.57
N MET A 27 -6.77 21.82 2.58
CA MET A 27 -5.85 22.61 3.41
C MET A 27 -5.85 24.10 3.01
N ALA A 28 -5.84 24.40 1.72
CA ALA A 28 -5.93 25.78 1.25
C ALA A 28 -7.27 26.45 1.70
N ARG A 29 -8.37 25.70 1.64
CA ARG A 29 -9.66 26.17 2.14
C ARG A 29 -9.66 26.43 3.65
N GLN A 30 -9.03 25.54 4.43
CA GLN A 30 -8.88 25.70 5.87
C GLN A 30 -8.03 26.92 6.22
N GLN A 31 -6.92 27.14 5.49
CA GLN A 31 -6.07 28.34 5.65
C GLN A 31 -6.81 29.63 5.35
N ALA A 32 -7.81 29.58 4.47
CA ALA A 32 -8.70 30.72 4.19
C ALA A 32 -9.79 30.93 5.27
N GLY A 33 -9.76 30.19 6.38
CA GLY A 33 -10.73 30.29 7.47
C GLY A 33 -12.10 29.66 7.17
N LEU A 34 -12.21 28.87 6.10
CA LEU A 34 -13.44 28.20 5.70
C LEU A 34 -13.59 26.83 6.37
N PRO A 35 -14.80 26.40 6.73
CA PRO A 35 -15.01 25.09 7.33
C PRO A 35 -14.64 23.96 6.38
N VAL A 36 -13.95 22.94 6.89
CA VAL A 36 -13.51 21.76 6.15
C VAL A 36 -13.71 20.52 6.99
N TYR A 37 -14.33 19.51 6.39
CA TYR A 37 -14.44 18.15 6.93
C TYR A 37 -13.59 17.22 6.05
N LEU A 38 -12.53 16.65 6.59
CA LEU A 38 -11.62 15.77 5.87
C LEU A 38 -12.15 14.34 5.88
N LEU A 39 -12.65 13.87 4.73
CA LEU A 39 -13.17 12.51 4.54
C LEU A 39 -12.39 11.73 3.46
N ASN A 40 -11.34 12.33 2.91
CA ASN A 40 -10.57 11.78 1.78
C ASN A 40 -9.35 10.96 2.20
N VAL A 41 -8.90 11.11 3.46
CA VAL A 41 -7.75 10.38 4.01
C VAL A 41 -8.12 9.86 5.40
N GLY A 42 -7.95 8.55 5.60
CA GLY A 42 -8.09 7.94 6.92
C GLY A 42 -6.78 8.09 7.70
N GLN A 43 -6.81 8.88 8.77
CA GLN A 43 -5.67 9.08 9.66
C GLN A 43 -6.12 9.01 11.12
N PRO A 44 -5.41 8.29 12.01
CA PRO A 44 -5.69 8.33 13.44
C PRO A 44 -5.65 9.77 13.98
N GLY A 45 -6.65 10.15 14.76
CA GLY A 45 -6.73 11.49 15.38
C GLY A 45 -5.92 11.60 16.67
N THR A 46 -5.37 10.50 17.18
CA THR A 46 -4.58 10.46 18.42
C THR A 46 -3.09 10.44 18.13
N PRO A 47 -2.27 11.08 18.97
CA PRO A 47 -0.81 10.99 18.84
C PRO A 47 -0.31 9.57 19.13
N ALA A 48 0.97 9.32 18.84
CA ALA A 48 1.63 8.08 19.25
C ALA A 48 1.59 7.91 20.79
N PRO A 49 1.54 6.68 21.30
CA PRO A 49 1.60 6.44 22.76
C PRO A 49 2.82 7.09 23.40
N SER A 50 2.68 7.57 24.64
CA SER A 50 3.76 8.28 25.36
C SER A 50 5.04 7.45 25.49
N THR A 51 4.91 6.13 25.63
CA THR A 51 6.05 5.20 25.66
C THR A 51 6.84 5.18 24.36
N VAL A 52 6.15 5.29 23.22
CA VAL A 52 6.79 5.36 21.88
C VAL A 52 7.51 6.70 21.72
N LEU A 53 6.87 7.81 22.14
CA LEU A 53 7.49 9.14 22.10
C LEU A 53 8.73 9.21 22.99
N ALA A 54 8.66 8.68 24.21
CA ALA A 54 9.79 8.64 25.14
C ALA A 54 10.96 7.79 24.56
N ALA A 55 10.66 6.65 23.94
CA ALA A 55 11.68 5.83 23.29
C ALA A 55 12.35 6.57 22.12
N ALA A 56 11.56 7.26 21.29
CA ALA A 56 12.08 8.04 20.18
C ALA A 56 13.00 9.19 20.67
N HIS A 57 12.57 9.95 21.69
CA HIS A 57 13.42 10.99 22.29
C HIS A 57 14.74 10.42 22.83
N LYS A 58 14.68 9.31 23.55
CA LYS A 58 15.88 8.66 24.07
C LYS A 58 16.86 8.29 22.96
N VAL A 59 16.38 7.71 21.85
CA VAL A 59 17.24 7.33 20.72
C VAL A 59 17.87 8.56 20.09
N LEU A 60 17.12 9.64 19.91
CA LEU A 60 17.66 10.92 19.38
C LEU A 60 18.75 11.52 20.26
N ASP A 61 18.64 11.37 21.58
CA ASP A 61 19.58 11.94 22.55
C ASP A 61 20.84 11.08 22.76
N THR A 62 20.71 9.75 22.62
CA THR A 62 21.77 8.82 23.05
C THR A 62 22.42 8.05 21.91
N ASP A 63 21.74 7.87 20.78
CA ASP A 63 22.22 7.00 19.72
C ASP A 63 22.75 7.81 18.53
N ARG A 64 23.81 7.27 17.92
CA ARG A 64 24.29 7.76 16.63
C ARG A 64 23.35 7.25 15.54
N ILE A 65 22.41 8.08 15.08
CA ILE A 65 21.51 7.75 13.98
C ILE A 65 22.29 7.69 12.66
N GLY A 66 22.79 6.48 12.34
CA GLY A 66 23.60 6.19 11.18
C GLY A 66 22.94 5.23 10.21
N TYR A 67 23.74 4.58 9.37
CA TYR A 67 23.29 3.55 8.48
C TYR A 67 22.78 2.31 9.24
N THR A 68 21.72 1.73 8.72
CA THR A 68 21.20 0.42 9.17
C THR A 68 21.39 -0.63 8.07
N SER A 69 21.15 -1.91 8.39
CA SER A 69 21.09 -2.93 7.35
C SER A 69 19.93 -2.66 6.38
N ALA A 70 20.09 -3.07 5.12
CA ALA A 70 19.09 -2.84 4.07
C ALA A 70 17.70 -3.43 4.39
N LEU A 71 17.65 -4.51 5.16
CA LEU A 71 16.41 -5.18 5.56
C LEU A 71 15.79 -4.61 6.85
N GLY A 72 16.43 -3.65 7.49
CA GLY A 72 16.06 -3.11 8.80
C GLY A 72 16.89 -3.71 9.94
N ILE A 73 16.90 -3.03 11.09
CA ILE A 73 17.67 -3.49 12.26
C ILE A 73 17.11 -4.81 12.81
N PRO A 74 17.97 -5.70 13.30
CA PRO A 74 17.55 -7.02 13.80
C PRO A 74 16.47 -6.94 14.88
N GLU A 75 16.59 -6.00 15.79
CA GLU A 75 15.68 -5.80 16.92
C GLU A 75 14.23 -5.48 16.45
N LEU A 76 14.07 -4.63 15.43
CA LEU A 76 12.78 -4.35 14.83
C LEU A 76 12.19 -5.58 14.16
N ARG A 77 13.00 -6.30 13.39
CA ARG A 77 12.56 -7.48 12.66
C ARG A 77 12.17 -8.62 13.59
N ASP A 78 12.90 -8.81 14.71
CA ASP A 78 12.55 -9.76 15.77
C ASP A 78 11.27 -9.34 16.51
N ALA A 79 11.10 -8.04 16.79
CA ALA A 79 9.89 -7.52 17.41
C ALA A 79 8.65 -7.75 16.53
N ILE A 80 8.77 -7.58 15.21
CA ILE A 80 7.71 -7.86 14.24
C ILE A 80 7.40 -9.36 14.22
N ALA A 81 8.39 -10.23 14.10
CA ALA A 81 8.23 -11.68 14.13
C ALA A 81 7.52 -12.14 15.41
N ASN A 82 7.95 -11.62 16.56
CA ASN A 82 7.32 -11.91 17.85
C ASN A 82 5.89 -11.37 17.96
N HIS A 83 5.57 -10.22 17.33
CA HIS A 83 4.21 -9.71 17.26
C HIS A 83 3.30 -10.70 16.51
N TYR A 84 3.71 -11.19 15.35
CA TYR A 84 2.94 -12.18 14.59
C TYR A 84 2.68 -13.45 15.39
N ARG A 85 3.69 -13.95 16.12
CA ARG A 85 3.53 -15.13 17.00
C ARG A 85 2.51 -14.87 18.10
N ARG A 86 2.62 -13.74 18.82
CA ARG A 86 1.73 -13.44 19.95
C ARG A 86 0.30 -13.13 19.53
N THR A 87 0.12 -12.42 18.42
CA THR A 87 -1.19 -11.89 18.01
C THR A 87 -1.96 -12.86 17.14
N TYR A 88 -1.26 -13.59 16.27
CA TYR A 88 -1.89 -14.45 15.25
C TYR A 88 -1.53 -15.93 15.38
N GLY A 89 -0.64 -16.30 16.28
CA GLY A 89 -0.13 -17.68 16.41
C GLY A 89 0.73 -18.11 15.21
N LEU A 90 1.25 -17.17 14.42
CA LEU A 90 2.05 -17.46 13.24
C LEU A 90 3.54 -17.40 13.57
N ASP A 91 4.27 -18.46 13.23
CA ASP A 91 5.70 -18.52 13.41
C ASP A 91 6.45 -17.90 12.22
N VAL A 92 6.57 -16.58 12.25
CA VAL A 92 7.29 -15.79 11.25
C VAL A 92 8.77 -15.73 11.67
N VAL A 93 9.67 -16.14 10.78
CA VAL A 93 11.11 -16.04 11.01
C VAL A 93 11.64 -14.64 10.67
N ARG A 94 12.64 -14.13 11.39
CA ARG A 94 13.24 -12.81 11.14
C ARG A 94 13.66 -12.62 9.67
N SER A 95 14.17 -13.66 9.02
CA SER A 95 14.60 -13.59 7.61
C SER A 95 13.46 -13.27 6.63
N ALA A 96 12.22 -13.53 7.00
CA ALA A 96 11.03 -13.20 6.21
C ALA A 96 10.51 -11.78 6.45
N VAL A 97 11.13 -11.01 7.36
CA VAL A 97 10.71 -9.64 7.68
C VAL A 97 11.65 -8.63 7.02
N VAL A 98 11.08 -7.70 6.27
CA VAL A 98 11.82 -6.59 5.63
C VAL A 98 11.16 -5.28 6.01
N ALA A 99 11.92 -4.35 6.57
CA ALA A 99 11.47 -2.98 6.82
C ALA A 99 11.61 -2.17 5.53
N THR A 100 10.56 -1.46 5.15
CA THR A 100 10.53 -0.63 3.93
C THR A 100 10.10 0.80 4.25
N THR A 101 10.29 1.72 3.30
CA THR A 101 9.79 3.10 3.39
C THR A 101 8.28 3.14 3.17
N GLY A 102 7.52 2.70 4.18
CA GLY A 102 6.08 2.52 4.13
C GLY A 102 5.66 1.31 3.29
N SER A 103 4.35 1.04 3.27
CA SER A 103 3.76 -0.05 2.48
C SER A 103 3.98 0.13 0.98
N SER A 104 4.04 1.36 0.48
CA SER A 104 4.30 1.62 -0.94
C SER A 104 5.68 1.14 -1.38
N GLY A 105 6.71 1.32 -0.54
CA GLY A 105 8.04 0.74 -0.79
C GLY A 105 8.00 -0.79 -0.81
N GLY A 106 7.24 -1.39 0.12
CA GLY A 106 7.03 -2.84 0.16
C GLY A 106 6.34 -3.37 -1.10
N PHE A 107 5.25 -2.73 -1.53
CA PHE A 107 4.54 -3.13 -2.75
C PHE A 107 5.39 -2.96 -4.00
N LEU A 108 6.16 -1.87 -4.11
CA LEU A 108 7.05 -1.69 -5.25
C LEU A 108 8.06 -2.83 -5.37
N LEU A 109 8.69 -3.23 -4.25
CA LEU A 109 9.63 -4.35 -4.24
C LEU A 109 8.94 -5.68 -4.54
N ALA A 110 7.76 -5.93 -3.97
CA ALA A 110 7.00 -7.15 -4.22
C ALA A 110 6.57 -7.26 -5.69
N PHE A 111 6.08 -6.17 -6.29
CA PHE A 111 5.66 -6.17 -7.69
C PHE A 111 6.84 -6.31 -8.65
N LEU A 112 7.99 -5.69 -8.34
CA LEU A 112 9.23 -5.89 -9.10
C LEU A 112 9.73 -7.33 -9.06
N ALA A 113 9.51 -8.02 -7.93
CA ALA A 113 9.93 -9.42 -7.78
C ALA A 113 8.94 -10.41 -8.41
N ALA A 114 7.66 -10.02 -8.55
CA ALA A 114 6.60 -10.94 -8.97
C ALA A 114 6.19 -10.79 -10.44
N PHE A 115 6.39 -9.61 -11.05
CA PHE A 115 5.81 -9.29 -12.35
C PHE A 115 6.82 -8.71 -13.32
N GLU A 116 6.67 -9.07 -14.59
CA GLU A 116 7.40 -8.52 -15.71
C GLU A 116 6.58 -7.43 -16.44
N PRO A 117 7.24 -6.51 -17.19
CA PRO A 117 6.53 -5.60 -18.07
C PRO A 117 5.65 -6.35 -19.09
N GLY A 118 4.36 -5.98 -19.16
CA GLY A 118 3.37 -6.64 -20.01
C GLY A 118 2.50 -7.64 -19.27
N ASP A 119 2.86 -8.08 -18.06
CA ASP A 119 2.02 -8.95 -17.26
C ASP A 119 0.68 -8.29 -16.92
N VAL A 120 -0.39 -9.09 -16.97
CA VAL A 120 -1.73 -8.66 -16.57
C VAL A 120 -1.92 -8.87 -15.08
N VAL A 121 -2.18 -7.79 -14.35
CA VAL A 121 -2.45 -7.84 -12.90
C VAL A 121 -3.84 -7.30 -12.60
N VAL A 122 -4.64 -8.08 -11.86
CA VAL A 122 -6.01 -7.73 -11.51
C VAL A 122 -6.05 -7.00 -10.16
N LEU A 123 -6.84 -5.94 -10.10
CA LEU A 123 -7.13 -5.18 -8.89
C LEU A 123 -8.63 -5.08 -8.66
N ALA A 124 -9.10 -5.16 -7.42
CA ALA A 124 -10.48 -4.81 -7.10
C ALA A 124 -10.72 -3.30 -7.25
N ARG A 125 -11.90 -2.93 -7.77
CA ARG A 125 -12.39 -1.55 -7.83
C ARG A 125 -13.78 -1.46 -7.16
N PRO A 126 -13.94 -0.61 -6.09
CA PRO A 126 -12.97 0.35 -5.54
C PRO A 126 -11.77 -0.32 -4.86
N GLY A 127 -10.62 0.34 -4.90
CA GLY A 127 -9.35 -0.13 -4.32
C GLY A 127 -8.36 1.01 -4.09
N TYR A 128 -7.27 0.72 -3.43
CA TYR A 128 -6.24 1.70 -3.15
C TYR A 128 -5.48 2.10 -4.43
N PRO A 129 -5.53 3.38 -4.85
CA PRO A 129 -5.03 3.78 -6.18
C PRO A 129 -3.54 3.58 -6.40
N ALA A 130 -2.74 3.51 -5.33
CA ALA A 130 -1.30 3.36 -5.46
C ALA A 130 -0.90 2.02 -6.10
N TYR A 131 -1.68 0.94 -5.92
CA TYR A 131 -1.40 -0.35 -6.58
C TYR A 131 -1.38 -0.19 -8.10
N ARG A 132 -2.46 0.39 -8.66
CA ARG A 132 -2.56 0.66 -10.08
C ARG A 132 -1.39 1.51 -10.58
N ASN A 133 -1.10 2.61 -9.88
CA ASN A 133 -0.05 3.53 -10.30
C ASN A 133 1.33 2.87 -10.31
N MET A 134 1.64 2.06 -9.29
CA MET A 134 2.91 1.32 -9.23
C MET A 134 3.00 0.27 -10.35
N LEU A 135 1.98 -0.56 -10.51
CA LEU A 135 1.95 -1.59 -11.57
C LEU A 135 2.06 -0.98 -12.96
N THR A 136 1.33 0.11 -13.23
CA THR A 136 1.42 0.84 -14.51
C THR A 136 2.84 1.41 -14.73
N ALA A 137 3.46 1.99 -13.70
CA ALA A 137 4.84 2.49 -13.78
C ALA A 137 5.86 1.37 -14.02
N LEU A 138 5.59 0.17 -13.54
CA LEU A 138 6.41 -1.02 -13.81
C LEU A 138 6.18 -1.61 -15.22
N GLY A 139 5.16 -1.14 -15.93
CA GLY A 139 4.85 -1.59 -17.28
C GLY A 139 3.85 -2.76 -17.33
N CYS A 140 3.24 -3.11 -16.21
CA CYS A 140 2.16 -4.11 -16.15
C CYS A 140 0.88 -3.56 -16.79
N GLN A 141 0.05 -4.47 -17.30
CA GLN A 141 -1.32 -4.19 -17.72
C GLN A 141 -2.25 -4.39 -16.53
N VAL A 142 -2.93 -3.31 -16.11
CA VAL A 142 -3.82 -3.37 -14.96
C VAL A 142 -5.25 -3.58 -15.40
N VAL A 143 -5.89 -4.64 -14.92
CA VAL A 143 -7.31 -4.91 -15.08
C VAL A 143 -8.01 -4.59 -13.77
N GLU A 144 -8.87 -3.56 -13.77
CA GLU A 144 -9.70 -3.21 -12.62
C GLU A 144 -11.00 -4.00 -12.67
N LEU A 145 -11.17 -4.94 -11.73
CA LEU A 145 -12.35 -5.76 -11.58
C LEU A 145 -13.43 -4.99 -10.81
N PRO A 146 -14.58 -4.64 -11.41
CA PRO A 146 -15.65 -3.98 -10.69
C PRO A 146 -16.22 -4.87 -9.60
N CYS A 147 -16.11 -4.43 -8.35
CA CYS A 147 -16.64 -5.12 -7.18
C CYS A 147 -17.71 -4.25 -6.52
N GLY A 148 -18.90 -4.77 -6.35
CA GLY A 148 -20.06 -4.04 -5.83
C GLY A 148 -20.55 -4.56 -4.48
N PRO A 149 -21.66 -4.01 -3.96
CA PRO A 149 -22.25 -4.43 -2.70
C PRO A 149 -22.59 -5.93 -2.65
N ALA A 150 -22.99 -6.52 -3.78
CA ALA A 150 -23.32 -7.95 -3.86
C ALA A 150 -22.15 -8.89 -3.51
N THR A 151 -20.92 -8.45 -3.78
CA THR A 151 -19.69 -9.17 -3.41
C THR A 151 -18.98 -8.53 -2.22
N ARG A 152 -19.65 -7.67 -1.47
CA ARG A 152 -19.04 -6.86 -0.39
C ARG A 152 -17.79 -6.10 -0.85
N PHE A 153 -17.77 -5.65 -2.10
CA PHE A 153 -16.63 -4.97 -2.73
C PHE A 153 -15.34 -5.78 -2.79
N GLN A 154 -15.44 -7.11 -2.75
CA GLN A 154 -14.32 -8.04 -2.84
C GLN A 154 -14.35 -8.80 -4.18
N PRO A 155 -13.19 -9.25 -4.70
CA PRO A 155 -13.15 -10.13 -5.86
C PRO A 155 -13.93 -11.42 -5.62
N SER A 156 -14.54 -11.96 -6.67
CA SER A 156 -15.20 -13.26 -6.63
C SER A 156 -14.68 -14.17 -7.75
N VAL A 157 -14.74 -15.47 -7.55
CA VAL A 157 -14.36 -16.47 -8.56
C VAL A 157 -15.11 -16.21 -9.87
N ALA A 158 -16.42 -16.03 -9.81
CA ALA A 158 -17.24 -15.79 -11.01
C ALA A 158 -16.79 -14.55 -11.80
N ALA A 159 -16.37 -13.48 -11.11
CA ALA A 159 -15.88 -12.29 -11.79
C ALA A 159 -14.47 -12.46 -12.35
N LEU A 160 -13.64 -13.31 -11.73
CA LEU A 160 -12.31 -13.66 -12.25
C LEU A 160 -12.42 -14.60 -13.45
N ASP A 161 -13.31 -15.59 -13.40
CA ASP A 161 -13.55 -16.54 -14.50
C ASP A 161 -14.15 -15.85 -15.74
N ALA A 162 -14.85 -14.73 -15.54
CA ALA A 162 -15.42 -13.94 -16.65
C ALA A 162 -14.41 -13.04 -17.36
N LEU A 163 -13.13 -13.02 -16.95
CA LEU A 163 -12.09 -12.24 -17.61
C LEU A 163 -11.68 -12.93 -18.92
N ASP A 164 -11.57 -12.16 -20.00
CA ASP A 164 -11.09 -12.64 -21.31
C ASP A 164 -9.58 -12.91 -21.33
N VAL A 165 -8.89 -12.64 -20.22
CA VAL A 165 -7.43 -12.79 -20.10
C VAL A 165 -7.07 -13.57 -18.84
N ARG A 166 -6.03 -14.38 -18.93
CA ARG A 166 -5.46 -15.05 -17.76
C ARG A 166 -4.50 -14.08 -17.05
N PRO A 167 -4.80 -13.62 -15.83
CA PRO A 167 -3.91 -12.73 -15.11
C PRO A 167 -2.65 -13.46 -14.60
N ALA A 168 -1.52 -12.75 -14.57
CA ALA A 168 -0.30 -13.18 -13.90
C ALA A 168 -0.43 -13.06 -12.38
N GLY A 169 -1.29 -12.17 -11.89
CA GLY A 169 -1.55 -12.00 -10.47
C GLY A 169 -2.80 -11.21 -10.15
N LEU A 170 -3.22 -11.33 -8.89
CA LEU A 170 -4.34 -10.61 -8.29
C LEU A 170 -3.87 -9.96 -6.98
N VAL A 171 -4.16 -8.69 -6.79
CA VAL A 171 -3.95 -8.03 -5.49
C VAL A 171 -5.24 -8.08 -4.68
N VAL A 172 -5.20 -8.80 -3.57
CA VAL A 172 -6.30 -8.89 -2.61
C VAL A 172 -5.97 -8.05 -1.38
N ALA A 173 -6.87 -7.14 -1.01
CA ALA A 173 -6.80 -6.37 0.23
C ALA A 173 -7.91 -6.80 1.18
N SER A 174 -7.55 -7.28 2.38
CA SER A 174 -8.51 -7.72 3.39
C SER A 174 -7.95 -7.42 4.79
N PRO A 175 -8.49 -6.45 5.53
CA PRO A 175 -9.55 -5.50 5.15
C PRO A 175 -9.16 -4.61 3.97
N ALA A 176 -10.13 -4.33 3.09
CA ALA A 176 -9.90 -3.55 1.88
C ALA A 176 -9.84 -2.04 2.17
N ASN A 177 -8.93 -1.34 1.52
CA ASN A 177 -8.92 0.11 1.44
C ASN A 177 -9.55 0.52 0.08
N PRO A 178 -10.65 1.31 0.03
CA PRO A 178 -11.22 2.10 1.13
C PRO A 178 -12.46 1.48 1.81
N THR A 179 -12.92 0.28 1.43
CA THR A 179 -14.25 -0.22 1.80
C THR A 179 -14.32 -0.83 3.20
N GLY A 180 -13.18 -1.21 3.80
CA GLY A 180 -13.13 -1.87 5.09
C GLY A 180 -13.68 -3.31 5.12
N THR A 181 -14.10 -3.83 3.97
CA THR A 181 -14.66 -5.17 3.84
C THR A 181 -13.58 -6.24 3.78
N MET A 182 -13.92 -7.47 4.14
CA MET A 182 -12.99 -8.59 4.21
C MET A 182 -13.47 -9.75 3.33
N VAL A 183 -12.52 -10.49 2.74
CA VAL A 183 -12.77 -11.82 2.20
C VAL A 183 -12.86 -12.83 3.33
N THR A 184 -13.74 -13.82 3.21
CA THR A 184 -13.74 -14.96 4.11
C THR A 184 -12.62 -15.94 3.77
N PRO A 185 -12.20 -16.81 4.70
CA PRO A 185 -11.22 -17.86 4.40
C PRO A 185 -11.63 -18.77 3.22
N ALA A 186 -12.92 -19.09 3.11
CA ALA A 186 -13.45 -19.90 2.02
C ALA A 186 -13.37 -19.18 0.66
N GLU A 187 -13.72 -17.89 0.61
CA GLU A 187 -13.58 -17.07 -0.59
C GLU A 187 -12.11 -16.92 -1.00
N LEU A 188 -11.22 -16.70 -0.04
CA LEU A 188 -9.79 -16.58 -0.31
C LEU A 188 -9.25 -17.89 -0.89
N ALA A 189 -9.58 -19.03 -0.29
CA ALA A 189 -9.17 -20.34 -0.79
C ALA A 189 -9.75 -20.69 -2.18
N ALA A 190 -10.90 -20.10 -2.54
CA ALA A 190 -11.51 -20.33 -3.84
C ALA A 190 -10.89 -19.49 -4.97
N ILE A 191 -10.26 -18.35 -4.64
CA ILE A 191 -9.64 -17.46 -5.62
C ILE A 191 -8.11 -17.63 -5.73
N THR A 192 -7.50 -18.49 -4.89
CA THR A 192 -6.06 -18.82 -4.92
C THR A 192 -5.81 -20.18 -5.52
#